data_e6b20e8d894b9b008c1b1c8a294248f4
#
_entry.id   e6b20e8d894b9b008c1b1c8a294248f4
#
_cell.length_a   1.000
_cell.length_b   1.000
_cell.length_c   1.000
_cell.angle_alpha   90.00
_cell.angle_beta   90.00
_cell.angle_gamma   90.00
#
_symmetry.space_group_name_H-M   'P 1'
#
loop_
_entity.id
_entity.type
_entity.pdbx_description
1 polymer ?
#
loop_
_entity_poly.entity_id
_entity_poly.type
_entity_poly.pdbx_seq_one_letter_code
_entity_poly.pdbx_strand_id
1 'polypeptide(L)'
;MAGIVGINHVAFCVPDLEAAIQNALGNLGGKLMIRFESIPGKYRGACVQLGASIVSYLQGSDEGSFVAQFVAKRGPGVQHLGLTVEGLDEYVASLEARGIRVDKSDMQNERFKEALVGPKTGQGVVLQLMEWRDGAMDATPQGLEQLKEKYRSDPNLRLIQ
;
A
#
# COMPACT_ATOMS: atom_id res chain seq x y z
N MET A 1 -23.15 -3.39 4.52
CA MET A 1 -23.04 -1.92 4.38
C MET A 1 -21.66 -1.63 3.81
N ALA A 2 -21.58 -0.90 2.70
CA ALA A 2 -20.29 -0.51 2.14
C ALA A 2 -19.56 0.48 3.05
N GLY A 3 -18.26 0.26 3.29
CA GLY A 3 -17.50 1.15 4.14
C GLY A 3 -16.12 0.65 4.55
N ILE A 4 -15.38 1.52 5.24
CA ILE A 4 -14.07 1.20 5.79
C ILE A 4 -14.23 0.25 6.98
N VAL A 5 -13.52 -0.88 6.94
CA VAL A 5 -13.47 -1.89 8.01
C VAL A 5 -12.32 -1.62 8.96
N GLY A 6 -11.17 -1.16 8.45
CA GLY A 6 -10.01 -0.89 9.27
C GLY A 6 -8.80 -0.41 8.48
N ILE A 7 -7.73 -0.10 9.20
CA ILE A 7 -6.43 0.17 8.61
C ILE A 7 -5.74 -1.17 8.34
N ASN A 8 -5.36 -1.39 7.09
CA ASN A 8 -4.64 -2.59 6.67
C ASN A 8 -3.13 -2.43 6.86
N HIS A 9 -2.58 -1.33 6.36
CA HIS A 9 -1.15 -1.03 6.51
C HIS A 9 -0.87 0.46 6.47
N VAL A 10 0.33 0.82 6.91
CA VAL A 10 0.89 2.17 6.79
C VAL A 10 2.10 2.10 5.88
N ALA A 11 2.17 2.98 4.88
CA ALA A 11 3.29 3.02 3.95
C ALA A 11 4.13 4.28 4.11
N PHE A 12 5.43 4.08 4.25
CA PHE A 12 6.44 5.12 4.33
C PHE A 12 7.23 5.21 3.03
N CYS A 13 7.45 6.42 2.54
CA CYS A 13 8.50 6.69 1.58
C CYS A 13 9.81 6.95 2.33
N VAL A 14 10.87 6.26 1.91
CA VAL A 14 12.19 6.31 2.55
C VAL A 14 13.29 6.52 1.50
N PRO A 15 14.40 7.19 1.87
CA PRO A 15 15.54 7.37 0.95
C PRO A 15 16.37 6.10 0.77
N ASP A 16 16.35 5.19 1.76
CA ASP A 16 17.12 3.94 1.77
C ASP A 16 16.25 2.82 2.34
N LEU A 17 15.84 1.91 1.45
CA LEU A 17 14.98 0.78 1.79
C LEU A 17 15.68 -0.22 2.71
N GLU A 18 16.96 -0.50 2.47
CA GLU A 18 17.69 -1.48 3.27
C GLU A 18 17.90 -0.99 4.70
N ALA A 19 18.25 0.28 4.86
CA ALA A 19 18.35 0.88 6.19
C ALA A 19 17.01 0.85 6.95
N ALA A 20 15.90 1.13 6.26
CA ALA A 20 14.56 1.06 6.85
C ALA A 20 14.19 -0.37 7.29
N ILE A 21 14.47 -1.37 6.43
CA ILE A 21 14.25 -2.79 6.76
C ILE A 21 15.11 -3.20 7.96
N GLN A 22 16.41 -2.91 7.94
CA GLN A 22 17.31 -3.25 9.04
C GLN A 22 16.86 -2.62 10.36
N ASN A 23 16.43 -1.37 10.35
CA ASN A 23 15.87 -0.72 11.53
C ASN A 23 14.60 -1.42 12.02
N ALA A 24 13.68 -1.75 11.11
CA ALA A 24 12.43 -2.42 11.47
C ALA A 24 12.66 -3.82 12.06
N LEU A 25 13.59 -4.58 11.50
CA LEU A 25 13.89 -5.94 12.00
C LEU A 25 14.76 -5.91 13.26
N GLY A 26 15.85 -5.15 13.25
CA GLY A 26 16.84 -5.14 14.31
C GLY A 26 16.44 -4.35 15.55
N ASN A 27 15.84 -3.16 15.37
CA ASN A 27 15.52 -2.28 16.48
C ASN A 27 14.07 -2.40 16.94
N LEU A 28 13.13 -2.70 16.03
CA LEU A 28 11.70 -2.74 16.35
C LEU A 28 11.15 -4.18 16.46
N GLY A 29 11.98 -5.20 16.23
CA GLY A 29 11.56 -6.60 16.33
C GLY A 29 10.59 -7.06 15.24
N GLY A 30 10.61 -6.39 14.09
CA GLY A 30 9.76 -6.71 12.95
C GLY A 30 10.16 -8.01 12.25
N LYS A 31 9.27 -8.49 11.39
CA LYS A 31 9.50 -9.65 10.52
C LYS A 31 9.28 -9.25 9.07
N LEU A 32 10.27 -9.49 8.22
CA LEU A 32 10.13 -9.25 6.78
C LEU A 32 9.09 -10.22 6.21
N MET A 33 8.09 -9.69 5.51
CA MET A 33 7.05 -10.47 4.84
C MET A 33 7.40 -10.69 3.36
N ILE A 34 7.61 -9.61 2.63
CA ILE A 34 7.98 -9.63 1.21
C ILE A 34 8.87 -8.43 0.87
N ARG A 35 9.61 -8.59 -0.24
CA ARG A 35 10.21 -7.49 -1.00
C ARG A 35 9.62 -7.47 -2.39
N PHE A 36 9.43 -6.30 -2.95
CA PHE A 36 8.78 -6.15 -4.25
C PHE A 36 9.29 -4.94 -5.02
N GLU A 37 9.00 -4.94 -6.31
CA GLU A 37 9.25 -3.85 -7.23
C GLU A 37 7.97 -3.52 -8.01
N SER A 38 7.66 -2.23 -8.15
CA SER A 38 6.65 -1.72 -9.08
C SER A 38 7.36 -1.17 -10.32
N ILE A 39 7.11 -1.80 -11.46
CA ILE A 39 7.75 -1.43 -12.73
C ILE A 39 7.23 -0.06 -13.22
N PRO A 40 5.92 0.17 -13.36
CA PRO A 40 5.42 1.46 -13.82
C PRO A 40 5.59 2.58 -12.79
N GLY A 41 5.52 2.24 -11.49
CA GLY A 41 5.72 3.20 -10.40
C GLY A 41 7.17 3.57 -10.15
N LYS A 42 8.12 2.83 -10.74
CA LYS A 42 9.56 3.03 -10.60
C LYS A 42 10.00 3.10 -9.13
N TYR A 43 9.54 2.14 -8.33
CA TYR A 43 9.94 2.03 -6.94
C TYR A 43 10.04 0.56 -6.52
N ARG A 44 10.83 0.32 -5.51
CA ARG A 44 10.92 -0.95 -4.80
C ARG A 44 10.45 -0.77 -3.36
N GLY A 45 9.99 -1.85 -2.76
CA GLY A 45 9.47 -1.79 -1.40
C GLY A 45 9.59 -3.09 -0.65
N ALA A 46 9.22 -3.02 0.62
CA ALA A 46 9.11 -4.17 1.49
C ALA A 46 7.91 -4.01 2.41
N CYS A 47 7.22 -5.11 2.68
CA CYS A 47 6.25 -5.20 3.75
C CYS A 47 6.89 -5.88 4.96
N VAL A 48 6.76 -5.27 6.11
CA VAL A 48 7.28 -5.76 7.39
C VAL A 48 6.13 -5.89 8.37
N GLN A 49 6.03 -7.02 9.03
CA GLN A 49 5.13 -7.21 10.15
C GLN A 49 5.72 -6.56 11.40
N LEU A 50 4.98 -5.65 12.03
CA LEU A 50 5.29 -5.07 13.35
C LEU A 50 4.12 -5.39 14.30
N GLY A 51 4.32 -6.38 15.16
CA GLY A 51 3.24 -6.91 16.00
C GLY A 51 2.13 -7.52 15.14
N ALA A 52 0.90 -7.03 15.28
CA ALA A 52 -0.27 -7.43 14.48
C ALA A 52 -0.46 -6.57 13.21
N SER A 53 0.39 -5.57 12.98
CA SER A 53 0.22 -4.60 11.90
C SER A 53 1.25 -4.80 10.79
N ILE A 54 0.92 -4.30 9.59
CA ILE A 54 1.82 -4.26 8.45
C ILE A 54 2.30 -2.83 8.23
N VAL A 55 3.61 -2.69 8.04
CA VAL A 55 4.24 -1.44 7.60
C VAL A 55 4.94 -1.71 6.28
N SER A 56 4.69 -0.85 5.29
CA SER A 56 5.35 -0.89 4.00
C SER A 56 6.38 0.23 3.92
N TYR A 57 7.57 -0.08 3.44
CA TYR A 57 8.61 0.89 3.12
C TYR A 57 8.81 0.93 1.62
N LEU A 58 8.86 2.12 1.05
CA LEU A 58 8.98 2.35 -0.39
C LEU A 58 10.18 3.25 -0.68
N GLN A 59 10.99 2.86 -1.65
CA GLN A 59 12.12 3.66 -2.15
C GLN A 59 12.00 3.84 -3.66
N GLY A 60 12.08 5.07 -4.14
CA GLY A 60 12.10 5.35 -5.58
C GLY A 60 13.36 4.80 -6.25
N SER A 61 13.20 4.23 -7.45
CA SER A 61 14.29 3.68 -8.24
C SER A 61 15.00 4.74 -9.09
N ASP A 62 14.30 5.83 -9.40
CA ASP A 62 14.84 7.00 -10.11
C ASP A 62 14.07 8.28 -9.71
N GLU A 63 14.55 9.44 -10.19
CA GLU A 63 13.96 10.74 -9.90
C GLU A 63 12.54 10.92 -10.46
N GLY A 64 12.15 10.13 -11.47
CA GLY A 64 10.80 10.12 -12.05
C GLY A 64 9.79 9.39 -11.18
N SER A 65 10.23 8.65 -10.16
CA SER A 65 9.36 7.97 -9.20
C SER A 65 8.62 8.98 -8.31
N PHE A 66 7.31 8.78 -8.12
CA PHE A 66 6.56 9.58 -7.16
C PHE A 66 7.09 9.41 -5.72
N VAL A 67 7.68 8.25 -5.40
CA VAL A 67 8.30 7.96 -4.10
C VAL A 67 9.54 8.83 -3.90
N ALA A 68 10.43 8.90 -4.91
CA ALA A 68 11.60 9.76 -4.86
C ALA A 68 11.22 11.24 -4.74
N GLN A 69 10.21 11.68 -5.52
CA GLN A 69 9.68 13.04 -5.47
C GLN A 69 9.04 13.38 -4.12
N PHE A 70 8.35 12.42 -3.48
CA PHE A 70 7.81 12.60 -2.15
C PHE A 70 8.93 12.87 -1.14
N VAL A 71 9.97 12.01 -1.13
CA VAL A 71 11.12 12.16 -0.22
C VAL A 71 11.87 13.46 -0.48
N ALA A 72 12.07 13.86 -1.75
CA ALA A 72 12.73 15.10 -2.10
C ALA A 72 11.99 16.35 -1.60
N LYS A 73 10.64 16.32 -1.62
CA LYS A 73 9.79 17.47 -1.24
C LYS A 73 9.48 17.54 0.26
N ARG A 74 9.34 16.40 0.92
CA ARG A 74 8.80 16.30 2.28
C ARG A 74 9.74 15.62 3.28
N GLY A 75 10.83 15.02 2.79
CA GLY A 75 11.63 14.09 3.57
C GLY A 75 10.96 12.72 3.70
N PRO A 76 11.60 11.76 4.38
CA PRO A 76 10.99 10.47 4.66
C PRO A 76 9.75 10.61 5.56
N GLY A 77 8.72 9.81 5.30
CA GLY A 77 7.48 9.87 6.09
C GLY A 77 6.35 9.05 5.51
N VAL A 78 5.21 9.09 6.19
CA VAL A 78 3.99 8.39 5.77
C VAL A 78 3.47 8.98 4.46
N GLN A 79 3.34 8.14 3.43
CA GLN A 79 2.82 8.51 2.13
C GLN A 79 1.37 8.10 1.99
N HIS A 80 0.98 6.88 2.40
CA HIS A 80 -0.40 6.44 2.37
C HIS A 80 -0.79 5.55 3.55
N LEU A 81 -2.10 5.49 3.75
CA LEU A 81 -2.78 4.51 4.60
C LEU A 81 -3.55 3.55 3.70
N GLY A 82 -3.24 2.27 3.81
CA GLY A 82 -4.05 1.22 3.21
C GLY A 82 -5.25 0.93 4.10
N LEU A 83 -6.45 1.07 3.55
CA LEU A 83 -7.71 0.88 4.24
C LEU A 83 -8.46 -0.30 3.64
N THR A 84 -8.81 -1.28 4.45
CA THR A 84 -9.72 -2.35 4.04
C THR A 84 -11.14 -1.80 3.93
N VAL A 85 -11.78 -2.06 2.79
CA VAL A 85 -13.14 -1.62 2.50
C VAL A 85 -13.99 -2.83 2.11
N GLU A 86 -15.21 -2.88 2.60
CA GLU A 86 -16.26 -3.79 2.12
C GLU A 86 -17.19 -3.02 1.16
N GLY A 87 -17.52 -3.62 0.01
CA GLY A 87 -18.37 -3.00 -1.01
C GLY A 87 -17.73 -1.78 -1.64
N LEU A 88 -16.51 -1.93 -2.15
CA LEU A 88 -15.69 -0.80 -2.65
C LEU A 88 -16.38 -0.01 -3.77
N ASP A 89 -17.09 -0.67 -4.70
CA ASP A 89 -17.81 0.01 -5.78
C ASP A 89 -18.86 0.98 -5.23
N GLU A 90 -19.68 0.52 -4.29
CA GLU A 90 -20.73 1.31 -3.65
C GLU A 90 -20.10 2.43 -2.78
N TYR A 91 -19.04 2.11 -2.07
CA TYR A 91 -18.33 3.07 -1.23
C TYR A 91 -17.73 4.20 -2.06
N VAL A 92 -17.05 3.88 -3.17
CA VAL A 92 -16.50 4.86 -4.12
C VAL A 92 -17.60 5.74 -4.70
N ALA A 93 -18.72 5.14 -5.15
CA ALA A 93 -19.86 5.93 -5.64
C ALA A 93 -20.38 6.91 -4.58
N SER A 94 -20.41 6.51 -3.32
CA SER A 94 -20.83 7.38 -2.20
C SER A 94 -19.85 8.53 -1.94
N LEU A 95 -18.55 8.30 -2.13
CA LEU A 95 -17.53 9.36 -2.03
C LEU A 95 -17.68 10.38 -3.15
N GLU A 96 -17.85 9.89 -4.38
CA GLU A 96 -18.03 10.75 -5.57
C GLU A 96 -19.32 11.59 -5.47
N ALA A 97 -20.42 11.02 -4.97
CA ALA A 97 -21.67 11.75 -4.72
C ALA A 97 -21.50 12.89 -3.70
N ARG A 98 -20.50 12.81 -2.82
CA ARG A 98 -20.12 13.87 -1.89
C ARG A 98 -19.07 14.84 -2.44
N GLY A 99 -18.74 14.74 -3.74
CA GLY A 99 -17.76 15.60 -4.41
C GLY A 99 -16.30 15.24 -4.12
N ILE A 100 -16.04 14.06 -3.58
CA ILE A 100 -14.67 13.57 -3.33
C ILE A 100 -14.15 12.93 -4.61
N ARG A 101 -13.00 13.42 -5.11
CA ARG A 101 -12.34 12.81 -6.26
C ARG A 101 -11.67 11.50 -5.86
N VAL A 102 -12.00 10.44 -6.59
CA VAL A 102 -11.42 9.11 -6.42
C VAL A 102 -10.71 8.69 -7.72
N ASP A 103 -9.49 8.21 -7.61
CA ASP A 103 -8.78 7.55 -8.69
C ASP A 103 -9.11 6.05 -8.65
N LYS A 104 -9.68 5.54 -9.75
CA LYS A 104 -10.20 4.17 -9.89
C LYS A 104 -9.29 3.32 -10.77
N SER A 105 -7.99 3.42 -10.60
CA SER A 105 -7.01 2.80 -11.48
C SER A 105 -7.06 1.27 -11.52
N ASP A 106 -7.51 0.60 -10.47
CA ASP A 106 -7.58 -0.87 -10.40
C ASP A 106 -8.91 -1.41 -9.85
N MET A 107 -10.03 -0.90 -10.36
CA MET A 107 -11.38 -1.36 -9.97
C MET A 107 -11.87 -2.60 -10.73
N GLN A 108 -11.15 -3.04 -11.77
CA GLN A 108 -11.55 -4.17 -12.62
C GLN A 108 -10.86 -5.48 -12.25
N ASN A 109 -9.92 -5.45 -11.31
CA ASN A 109 -9.22 -6.65 -10.86
C ASN A 109 -10.18 -7.59 -10.13
N GLU A 110 -10.22 -8.87 -10.53
CA GLU A 110 -11.15 -9.83 -9.95
C GLU A 110 -10.79 -10.29 -8.54
N ARG A 111 -9.54 -10.20 -8.14
CA ARG A 111 -9.04 -10.65 -6.83
C ARG A 111 -8.86 -9.52 -5.83
N PHE A 112 -8.52 -8.37 -6.33
CA PHE A 112 -8.16 -7.21 -5.54
C PHE A 112 -8.58 -5.94 -6.26
N LYS A 113 -9.48 -5.18 -5.68
CA LYS A 113 -9.85 -3.86 -6.17
C LYS A 113 -9.15 -2.78 -5.38
N GLU A 114 -8.73 -1.73 -6.08
CA GLU A 114 -8.08 -0.59 -5.49
C GLU A 114 -8.64 0.72 -6.03
N ALA A 115 -8.80 1.68 -5.14
CA ALA A 115 -9.08 3.08 -5.49
C ALA A 115 -8.29 4.01 -4.56
N LEU A 116 -7.91 5.17 -5.05
CA LEU A 116 -7.10 6.11 -4.30
C LEU A 116 -7.85 7.42 -4.06
N VAL A 117 -7.81 7.91 -2.83
CA VAL A 117 -8.28 9.24 -2.45
C VAL A 117 -7.07 10.10 -2.12
N GLY A 118 -6.98 11.26 -2.77
CA GLY A 118 -5.82 12.13 -2.68
C GLY A 118 -5.61 12.78 -1.31
N PRO A 119 -4.41 13.33 -1.07
CA PRO A 119 -3.99 13.83 0.25
C PRO A 119 -4.78 15.04 0.74
N LYS A 120 -5.49 15.76 -0.15
CA LYS A 120 -6.37 16.87 0.28
C LYS A 120 -7.49 16.36 1.20
N THR A 121 -8.13 15.24 0.83
CA THR A 121 -9.15 14.58 1.65
C THR A 121 -8.52 13.75 2.77
N GLY A 122 -7.36 13.12 2.50
CA GLY A 122 -6.63 12.27 3.45
C GLY A 122 -5.76 13.02 4.47
N GLN A 123 -5.95 14.34 4.62
CA GLN A 123 -5.21 15.16 5.60
C GLN A 123 -3.69 15.07 5.46
N GLY A 124 -3.19 15.09 4.22
CA GLY A 124 -1.76 15.07 3.90
C GLY A 124 -1.22 13.71 3.47
N VAL A 125 -1.99 12.63 3.63
CA VAL A 125 -1.65 11.29 3.14
C VAL A 125 -2.64 10.82 2.07
N VAL A 126 -2.21 9.91 1.20
CA VAL A 126 -3.11 9.23 0.28
C VAL A 126 -3.87 8.16 1.05
N LEU A 127 -5.16 7.99 0.79
CA LEU A 127 -5.94 6.86 1.29
C LEU A 127 -6.06 5.84 0.16
N GLN A 128 -5.46 4.68 0.35
CA GLN A 128 -5.55 3.54 -0.55
C GLN A 128 -6.72 2.67 -0.07
N LEU A 129 -7.82 2.70 -0.80
CA LEU A 129 -9.02 1.93 -0.50
C LEU A 129 -8.89 0.57 -1.17
N MET A 130 -9.02 -0.52 -0.41
CA MET A 130 -8.77 -1.87 -0.91
C MET A 130 -9.88 -2.82 -0.53
N GLU A 131 -10.34 -3.61 -1.52
CA GLU A 131 -11.24 -4.74 -1.31
C GLU A 131 -10.60 -6.03 -1.81
N TRP A 132 -10.45 -6.99 -0.91
CA TRP A 132 -9.92 -8.33 -1.19
C TRP A 132 -11.08 -9.32 -1.30
N ARG A 133 -11.15 -10.12 -2.36
CA ARG A 133 -12.24 -11.11 -2.53
C ARG A 133 -12.14 -12.28 -1.58
N ASP A 134 -10.92 -12.73 -1.30
CA ASP A 134 -10.65 -13.92 -0.50
C ASP A 134 -10.20 -13.59 0.93
N GLY A 135 -10.61 -12.43 1.44
CA GLY A 135 -10.24 -11.93 2.75
C GLY A 135 -9.17 -10.84 2.71
N ALA A 136 -9.05 -10.10 3.79
CA ALA A 136 -8.10 -9.01 3.90
C ALA A 136 -6.66 -9.53 3.96
N MET A 137 -5.74 -8.79 3.30
CA MET A 137 -4.32 -8.94 3.57
C MET A 137 -4.07 -8.58 5.03
N ASP A 138 -3.55 -9.52 5.77
CA ASP A 138 -3.15 -9.33 7.16
C ASP A 138 -1.79 -9.98 7.44
N ALA A 139 -1.31 -9.90 8.68
CA ALA A 139 -0.03 -10.46 9.06
C ALA A 139 -0.09 -11.98 9.39
N THR A 140 -1.19 -12.65 9.06
CA THR A 140 -1.32 -14.11 9.19
C THR A 140 -0.58 -14.84 8.06
N PRO A 141 -0.26 -16.13 8.22
CA PRO A 141 0.30 -16.94 7.13
C PRO A 141 -0.58 -16.95 5.87
N GLN A 142 -1.89 -16.97 6.02
CA GLN A 142 -2.83 -16.92 4.90
C GLN A 142 -2.79 -15.55 4.20
N GLY A 143 -2.80 -14.45 4.95
CA GLY A 143 -2.68 -13.10 4.40
C GLY A 143 -1.34 -12.88 3.69
N LEU A 144 -0.26 -13.47 4.19
CA LEU A 144 1.04 -13.43 3.51
C LEU A 144 1.01 -14.13 2.15
N GLU A 145 0.36 -15.30 2.04
CA GLU A 145 0.27 -16.00 0.76
C GLU A 145 -0.64 -15.25 -0.23
N GLN A 146 -1.73 -14.63 0.23
CA GLN A 146 -2.57 -13.75 -0.60
C GLN A 146 -1.78 -12.55 -1.13
N LEU A 147 -0.97 -11.93 -0.27
CA LEU A 147 -0.08 -10.84 -0.65
C LEU A 147 0.92 -11.27 -1.73
N LYS A 148 1.60 -12.40 -1.53
CA LYS A 148 2.54 -12.95 -2.53
C LYS A 148 1.85 -13.27 -3.85
N GLU A 149 0.64 -13.82 -3.82
CA GLU A 149 -0.13 -14.13 -5.01
C GLU A 149 -0.52 -12.87 -5.79
N LYS A 150 -0.90 -11.79 -5.11
CA LYS A 150 -1.11 -10.48 -5.74
C LYS A 150 0.13 -10.06 -6.55
N TYR A 151 1.31 -10.12 -5.95
CA TYR A 151 2.54 -9.70 -6.62
C TYR A 151 2.99 -10.66 -7.73
N ARG A 152 2.61 -11.94 -7.69
CA ARG A 152 2.91 -12.91 -8.75
C ARG A 152 1.96 -12.78 -9.94
N SER A 153 0.71 -12.41 -9.70
CA SER A 153 -0.33 -12.33 -10.73
C SER A 153 -0.41 -10.99 -11.45
N ASP A 154 0.15 -9.93 -10.88
CA ASP A 154 0.16 -8.61 -11.48
C ASP A 154 1.42 -8.41 -12.36
N PRO A 155 1.27 -8.19 -13.68
CA PRO A 155 2.41 -8.01 -14.58
C PRO A 155 3.23 -6.75 -14.30
N ASN A 156 2.67 -5.79 -13.55
CA ASN A 156 3.32 -4.53 -13.18
C ASN A 156 4.11 -4.63 -11.87
N LEU A 157 3.97 -5.74 -11.15
CA LEU A 157 4.63 -5.99 -9.88
C LEU A 157 5.58 -7.18 -9.98
N ARG A 158 6.61 -7.17 -9.16
CA ARG A 158 7.60 -8.25 -9.11
C ARG A 158 8.00 -8.50 -7.66
N LEU A 159 7.99 -9.77 -7.24
CA LEU A 159 8.67 -10.17 -6.00
C LEU A 159 10.19 -10.18 -6.25
N ILE A 160 10.95 -9.62 -5.34
CA ILE A 160 12.41 -9.63 -5.35
C ILE A 160 12.95 -10.29 -4.07
N GLN A 161 14.19 -10.77 -4.12
CA GLN A 161 14.86 -11.41 -2.97
C GLN A 161 15.37 -10.38 -1.98
#